data_95de0188ec80565041c83f5728492c07
#
_entry.id   95de0188ec80565041c83f5728492c07
#
_cell.length_a   1.000
_cell.length_b   1.000
_cell.length_c   1.000
_cell.angle_alpha   90.00
_cell.angle_beta   90.00
_cell.angle_gamma   90.00
#
_symmetry.space_group_name_H-M   'P 1'
#
loop_
_entity.id
_entity.type
_entity.pdbx_description
1 polymer ?
#
loop_
_entity_poly.entity_id
_entity_poly.type
_entity_poly.pdbx_seq_one_letter_code
_entity_poly.pdbx_strand_id
1 'polypeptide(L)'
;MLSVLFLLPVQVMRAQDDNQYRMEIGAGVGLVAYEGDLNGNILAHQQPMAAIVGRYNFDPYKDLRFNLGLGKLKGSNDKVKTDYPDLDGKAYSFSNTLVDMSLVFEYNFWPYGTGRDYRGARRLVPFIFGGLGATFVKGEQKNVFTANVPLGIGAKYKINERMNVGVDWSIHFSLNDELDGVKDPYGIKSSGLWKNQDCYSMLQISFTYSFSEKCKTCNKEE
;
A
#
# COMPACT_ATOMS: atom_id res chain seq x y z
N MET A 1 12.79 35.02 6.68
CA MET A 1 12.80 34.07 5.56
C MET A 1 14.12 33.32 5.60
N LEU A 2 14.11 32.08 6.10
CA LEU A 2 15.31 31.25 6.19
C LEU A 2 14.99 29.96 5.44
N SER A 3 15.46 29.88 4.17
CA SER A 3 15.39 28.68 3.35
C SER A 3 16.44 27.69 3.86
N VAL A 4 16.00 26.66 4.57
CA VAL A 4 16.84 25.50 4.89
C VAL A 4 16.78 24.55 3.70
N LEU A 5 17.77 24.67 2.82
CA LEU A 5 18.01 23.73 1.73
C LEU A 5 18.61 22.45 2.33
N PHE A 6 17.79 21.40 2.48
CA PHE A 6 18.23 20.08 2.89
C PHE A 6 18.97 19.41 1.72
N LEU A 7 20.27 19.62 1.64
CA LEU A 7 21.20 18.84 0.80
C LEU A 7 21.36 17.44 1.44
N LEU A 8 20.52 16.50 1.04
CA LEU A 8 20.78 15.09 1.31
C LEU A 8 22.02 14.67 0.52
N PRO A 9 23.07 14.15 1.19
CA PRO A 9 24.21 13.58 0.48
C PRO A 9 23.72 12.32 -0.25
N VAL A 10 23.64 12.39 -1.57
CA VAL A 10 23.50 11.20 -2.42
C VAL A 10 24.83 10.44 -2.31
N GLN A 11 24.91 9.59 -1.33
CA GLN A 11 25.98 8.60 -1.26
C GLN A 11 25.70 7.60 -2.36
N VAL A 12 26.40 7.74 -3.47
CA VAL A 12 26.51 6.69 -4.49
C VAL A 12 27.33 5.56 -3.87
N MET A 13 26.72 4.81 -2.98
CA MET A 13 27.26 3.53 -2.55
C MET A 13 27.09 2.58 -3.74
N ARG A 14 28.19 2.22 -4.35
CA ARG A 14 28.24 1.04 -5.24
C ARG A 14 27.92 -0.17 -4.36
N ALA A 15 26.63 -0.46 -4.21
CA ALA A 15 26.15 -1.64 -3.54
C ALA A 15 26.58 -2.83 -4.39
N GLN A 16 27.46 -3.63 -3.88
CA GLN A 16 27.78 -4.96 -4.43
C GLN A 16 26.49 -5.77 -4.43
N ASP A 17 26.03 -6.03 -5.60
CA ASP A 17 24.81 -6.61 -6.08
C ASP A 17 24.59 -8.03 -5.51
N ASP A 18 23.75 -8.16 -4.50
CA ASP A 18 23.49 -9.44 -3.83
C ASP A 18 22.05 -9.97 -4.01
N ASN A 19 21.25 -9.36 -4.87
CA ASN A 19 19.98 -9.93 -5.28
C ASN A 19 20.23 -11.11 -6.22
N GLN A 20 20.17 -12.33 -5.69
CA GLN A 20 20.25 -13.55 -6.48
C GLN A 20 19.09 -13.65 -7.48
N TYR A 21 17.96 -13.03 -7.17
CA TYR A 21 16.73 -13.07 -7.99
C TYR A 21 16.16 -11.68 -8.20
N ARG A 22 15.78 -11.39 -9.44
CA ARG A 22 15.23 -10.07 -9.82
C ARG A 22 13.73 -9.96 -9.66
N MET A 23 13.02 -11.07 -9.77
CA MET A 23 11.56 -11.08 -9.79
C MET A 23 10.99 -11.93 -8.65
N GLU A 24 9.90 -11.45 -8.10
CA GLU A 24 9.10 -12.19 -7.12
C GLU A 24 7.64 -12.16 -7.54
N ILE A 25 6.95 -13.26 -7.36
CA ILE A 25 5.52 -13.37 -7.52
C ILE A 25 4.91 -14.11 -6.34
N GLY A 26 3.72 -13.71 -5.92
CA GLY A 26 3.08 -14.36 -4.81
C GLY A 26 1.65 -13.90 -4.59
N ALA A 27 1.13 -14.31 -3.46
CA ALA A 27 -0.20 -13.96 -3.00
C ALA A 27 -0.15 -13.39 -1.58
N GLY A 28 -1.15 -12.58 -1.25
CA GLY A 28 -1.34 -12.01 0.06
C GLY A 28 -2.77 -12.18 0.54
N VAL A 29 -2.93 -12.15 1.85
CA VAL A 29 -4.20 -12.03 2.53
C VAL A 29 -4.11 -10.92 3.56
N GLY A 30 -5.23 -10.29 3.87
CA GLY A 30 -5.17 -9.17 4.79
C GLY A 30 -6.54 -8.65 5.16
N LEU A 31 -6.53 -7.45 5.70
CA LEU A 31 -7.69 -6.70 6.11
C LEU A 31 -7.70 -5.35 5.43
N VAL A 32 -8.86 -4.92 4.99
CA VAL A 32 -9.11 -3.57 4.48
C VAL A 32 -10.15 -2.89 5.34
N ALA A 33 -9.93 -1.63 5.68
CA ALA A 33 -10.86 -0.79 6.42
C ALA A 33 -11.06 0.53 5.71
N TYR A 34 -12.31 0.98 5.63
CA TYR A 34 -12.69 2.29 5.10
C TYR A 34 -12.46 3.37 6.16
N GLU A 35 -11.94 4.50 5.72
CA GLU A 35 -11.82 5.73 6.50
C GLU A 35 -12.40 6.90 5.70
N GLY A 36 -13.38 7.55 6.24
CA GLY A 36 -14.08 8.67 5.60
C GLY A 36 -15.18 9.18 6.52
N ASP A 37 -16.12 9.90 5.96
CA ASP A 37 -17.20 10.60 6.68
C ASP A 37 -18.05 9.68 7.59
N LEU A 38 -18.13 8.38 7.26
CA LEU A 38 -18.92 7.38 7.99
C LEU A 38 -18.09 6.52 8.97
N ASN A 39 -16.77 6.67 8.99
CA ASN A 39 -15.90 5.90 9.87
C ASN A 39 -14.60 6.63 10.20
N GLY A 40 -14.50 7.21 11.39
CA GLY A 40 -13.30 7.90 11.86
C GLY A 40 -12.29 7.00 12.60
N ASN A 41 -12.44 5.66 12.55
CA ASN A 41 -11.56 4.74 13.25
C ASN A 41 -10.95 3.72 12.29
N ILE A 42 -9.65 3.81 12.07
CA ILE A 42 -8.81 2.97 11.21
C ILE A 42 -9.00 1.46 11.45
N LEU A 43 -9.37 1.07 12.66
CA LEU A 43 -9.51 -0.33 13.06
C LEU A 43 -10.96 -0.82 13.07
N ALA A 44 -11.94 0.03 12.79
CA ALA A 44 -13.34 -0.36 12.77
C ALA A 44 -13.75 -0.94 11.40
N HIS A 45 -14.68 -1.89 11.41
CA HIS A 45 -15.28 -2.49 10.21
C HIS A 45 -14.28 -3.15 9.23
N GLN A 46 -13.17 -3.68 9.74
CA GLN A 46 -12.19 -4.40 8.93
C GLN A 46 -12.84 -5.57 8.19
N GLN A 47 -12.54 -5.68 6.89
CA GLN A 47 -13.02 -6.75 6.02
C GLN A 47 -11.85 -7.53 5.45
N PRO A 48 -12.01 -8.85 5.25
CA PRO A 48 -10.97 -9.66 4.66
C PRO A 48 -10.71 -9.25 3.20
N MET A 49 -9.44 -9.33 2.81
CA MET A 49 -8.98 -9.12 1.45
C MET A 49 -7.99 -10.20 1.03
N ALA A 50 -7.90 -10.42 -0.28
CA ALA A 50 -6.87 -11.22 -0.92
C ALA A 50 -6.14 -10.37 -1.95
N ALA A 51 -4.86 -10.68 -2.20
CA ALA A 51 -4.06 -9.93 -3.16
C ALA A 51 -3.12 -10.84 -3.95
N ILE A 52 -2.77 -10.39 -5.16
CA ILE A 52 -1.65 -10.91 -5.95
C ILE A 52 -0.55 -9.87 -5.90
N VAL A 53 0.67 -10.33 -5.64
CA VAL A 53 1.85 -9.46 -5.49
C VAL A 53 2.90 -9.87 -6.51
N GLY A 54 3.35 -8.89 -7.29
CA GLY A 54 4.54 -9.01 -8.14
C GLY A 54 5.57 -7.99 -7.69
N ARG A 55 6.84 -8.38 -7.61
CA ARG A 55 7.92 -7.45 -7.22
C ARG A 55 9.09 -7.59 -8.17
N TYR A 56 9.68 -6.46 -8.54
CA TYR A 56 10.92 -6.39 -9.28
C TYR A 56 12.00 -5.73 -8.42
N ASN A 57 13.03 -6.47 -8.10
CA ASN A 57 14.13 -6.05 -7.24
C ASN A 57 15.23 -5.40 -8.12
N PHE A 58 15.41 -4.09 -8.05
CA PHE A 58 16.46 -3.36 -8.75
C PHE A 58 17.82 -3.63 -8.08
N ASP A 59 17.84 -3.44 -6.77
CA ASP A 59 19.00 -3.65 -5.90
C ASP A 59 18.53 -4.09 -4.49
N PRO A 60 19.42 -4.42 -3.53
CA PRO A 60 19.02 -4.82 -2.19
C PRO A 60 18.21 -3.77 -1.40
N TYR A 61 18.21 -2.53 -1.85
CA TYR A 61 17.54 -1.41 -1.17
C TYR A 61 16.27 -0.93 -1.86
N LYS A 62 16.08 -1.26 -3.15
CA LYS A 62 15.02 -0.65 -3.97
C LYS A 62 14.29 -1.71 -4.77
N ASP A 63 12.98 -1.68 -4.65
CA ASP A 63 12.09 -2.59 -5.34
C ASP A 63 10.90 -1.84 -5.94
N LEU A 64 10.35 -2.37 -7.01
CA LEU A 64 9.08 -1.94 -7.59
C LEU A 64 8.07 -3.07 -7.36
N ARG A 65 6.99 -2.77 -6.63
CA ARG A 65 5.94 -3.74 -6.34
C ARG A 65 4.65 -3.37 -7.06
N PHE A 66 4.10 -4.35 -7.75
CA PHE A 66 2.73 -4.36 -8.25
C PHE A 66 1.86 -5.14 -7.25
N ASN A 67 0.71 -4.59 -6.88
CA ASN A 67 -0.26 -5.23 -6.01
C ASN A 67 -1.65 -5.15 -6.65
N LEU A 68 -2.36 -6.28 -6.70
CA LEU A 68 -3.75 -6.36 -7.12
C LEU A 68 -4.56 -6.96 -5.96
N GLY A 69 -5.31 -6.10 -5.28
CA GLY A 69 -6.10 -6.44 -4.11
C GLY A 69 -7.59 -6.58 -4.43
N LEU A 70 -8.24 -7.56 -3.81
CA LEU A 70 -9.67 -7.81 -3.86
C LEU A 70 -10.21 -7.88 -2.44
N GLY A 71 -11.18 -7.03 -2.11
CA GLY A 71 -11.75 -6.96 -0.77
C GLY A 71 -13.16 -6.40 -0.75
N LYS A 72 -13.65 -6.11 0.44
CA LYS A 72 -14.94 -5.42 0.64
C LYS A 72 -14.74 -4.22 1.54
N LEU A 73 -15.34 -3.11 1.19
CA LEU A 73 -15.44 -1.94 2.06
C LEU A 73 -16.80 -1.95 2.75
N LYS A 74 -16.79 -1.77 4.07
CA LYS A 74 -18.00 -1.59 4.86
C LYS A 74 -17.86 -0.35 5.73
N GLY A 75 -18.92 0.43 5.82
CA GLY A 75 -19.06 1.54 6.76
C GLY A 75 -20.46 1.56 7.34
N SER A 76 -20.59 2.05 8.58
CA SER A 76 -21.86 2.25 9.27
C SER A 76 -21.75 3.44 10.21
N ASN A 77 -22.80 4.27 10.25
CA ASN A 77 -22.88 5.41 11.15
C ASN A 77 -23.44 5.09 12.55
N ASP A 78 -23.76 3.83 12.88
CA ASP A 78 -24.38 3.44 14.14
C ASP A 78 -23.61 3.85 15.41
N LYS A 79 -22.32 4.16 15.28
CA LYS A 79 -21.44 4.55 16.40
C LYS A 79 -20.78 5.92 16.22
N VAL A 80 -21.06 6.62 15.15
CA VAL A 80 -20.53 7.95 14.89
C VAL A 80 -21.54 8.96 15.43
N LYS A 81 -21.17 9.72 16.46
CA LYS A 81 -21.93 10.90 16.87
C LYS A 81 -21.74 11.97 15.80
N THR A 82 -22.73 12.16 14.96
CA THR A 82 -22.71 13.24 13.98
C THR A 82 -23.44 14.45 14.58
N ASP A 83 -22.83 15.61 14.53
CA ASP A 83 -23.48 16.89 14.90
C ASP A 83 -24.37 17.45 13.77
N TYR A 84 -24.66 16.64 12.75
CA TYR A 84 -25.45 17.06 11.59
C TYR A 84 -26.91 16.63 11.72
N PRO A 85 -27.85 17.60 11.74
CA PRO A 85 -29.27 17.34 12.03
C PRO A 85 -29.98 16.46 10.98
N ASP A 86 -29.51 16.41 9.73
CA ASP A 86 -30.16 15.64 8.66
C ASP A 86 -29.86 14.13 8.69
N LEU A 87 -28.85 13.70 9.44
CA LEU A 87 -28.47 12.30 9.63
C LEU A 87 -28.83 11.75 11.01
N ASP A 88 -29.41 12.58 11.88
CA ASP A 88 -29.82 12.19 13.22
C ASP A 88 -30.96 11.18 13.13
N GLY A 89 -30.67 9.92 13.52
CA GLY A 89 -31.63 8.83 13.57
C GLY A 89 -31.79 7.99 12.29
N LYS A 90 -31.03 8.19 11.22
CA LYS A 90 -31.00 7.31 10.05
C LYS A 90 -29.74 6.42 10.09
N ALA A 91 -29.92 5.12 10.31
CA ALA A 91 -28.85 4.16 10.16
C ALA A 91 -28.47 4.03 8.66
N TYR A 92 -27.27 4.47 8.32
CA TYR A 92 -26.69 4.28 6.96
C TYR A 92 -25.58 3.24 7.07
N SER A 93 -25.66 2.23 6.23
CA SER A 93 -24.59 1.23 6.11
C SER A 93 -24.40 0.87 4.65
N PHE A 94 -23.16 0.68 4.23
CA PHE A 94 -22.84 0.23 2.89
C PHE A 94 -21.89 -0.98 2.93
N SER A 95 -21.95 -1.79 1.87
CA SER A 95 -21.06 -2.92 1.66
C SER A 95 -20.68 -2.99 0.19
N ASN A 96 -19.54 -2.43 -0.16
CA ASN A 96 -19.07 -2.32 -1.54
C ASN A 96 -17.91 -3.30 -1.80
N THR A 97 -17.86 -3.86 -3.01
CA THR A 97 -16.71 -4.67 -3.43
C THR A 97 -15.60 -3.74 -3.93
N LEU A 98 -14.40 -3.93 -3.39
CA LEU A 98 -13.20 -3.19 -3.73
C LEU A 98 -12.28 -4.02 -4.61
N VAL A 99 -11.83 -3.44 -5.70
CA VAL A 99 -10.69 -3.91 -6.50
C VAL A 99 -9.66 -2.79 -6.51
N ASP A 100 -8.48 -3.05 -5.96
CA ASP A 100 -7.36 -2.11 -5.94
C ASP A 100 -6.21 -2.63 -6.80
N MET A 101 -5.66 -1.77 -7.61
CA MET A 101 -4.46 -2.05 -8.40
C MET A 101 -3.45 -0.94 -8.13
N SER A 102 -2.29 -1.28 -7.61
CA SER A 102 -1.27 -0.31 -7.25
C SER A 102 0.12 -0.71 -7.73
N LEU A 103 0.91 0.30 -8.08
CA LEU A 103 2.31 0.21 -8.43
C LEU A 103 3.08 1.11 -7.48
N VAL A 104 3.89 0.52 -6.62
CA VAL A 104 4.60 1.22 -5.56
C VAL A 104 6.10 0.98 -5.63
N PHE A 105 6.85 2.02 -5.31
CA PHE A 105 8.28 1.95 -5.11
C PHE A 105 8.55 1.68 -3.63
N GLU A 106 9.33 0.61 -3.33
CA GLU A 106 9.75 0.23 -1.98
C GLU A 106 11.20 0.64 -1.74
N TYR A 107 11.46 1.21 -0.57
CA TYR A 107 12.81 1.49 -0.09
C TYR A 107 13.10 0.70 1.18
N ASN A 108 14.07 -0.19 1.12
CA ASN A 108 14.53 -1.02 2.22
C ASN A 108 15.57 -0.28 3.06
N PHE A 109 15.37 -0.22 4.37
CA PHE A 109 16.32 0.45 5.27
C PHE A 109 17.66 -0.28 5.40
N TRP A 110 17.67 -1.58 5.17
CA TRP A 110 18.87 -2.41 5.14
C TRP A 110 18.92 -3.26 3.88
N PRO A 111 20.12 -3.71 3.47
CA PRO A 111 20.23 -4.56 2.29
C PRO A 111 19.50 -5.88 2.51
N TYR A 112 18.50 -6.14 1.68
CA TYR A 112 17.67 -7.34 1.75
C TYR A 112 18.34 -8.52 1.07
N GLY A 113 18.49 -9.64 1.79
CA GLY A 113 19.15 -10.81 1.24
C GLY A 113 19.10 -12.04 2.14
N THR A 114 19.95 -13.03 1.86
CA THR A 114 19.95 -14.32 2.57
C THR A 114 20.58 -14.27 3.97
N GLY A 115 21.09 -13.13 4.42
CA GLY A 115 21.70 -12.95 5.73
C GLY A 115 23.12 -13.49 5.81
N ARG A 116 23.87 -13.49 4.71
CA ARG A 116 25.31 -13.80 4.72
C ARG A 116 26.09 -12.60 5.22
N ASP A 117 26.63 -12.70 6.43
CA ASP A 117 27.22 -11.57 7.17
C ASP A 117 28.35 -10.84 6.43
N TYR A 118 29.15 -11.54 5.65
CA TYR A 118 30.27 -10.93 4.89
C TYR A 118 29.81 -9.99 3.76
N ARG A 119 28.50 -9.97 3.45
CA ARG A 119 27.89 -9.09 2.44
C ARG A 119 26.97 -8.04 3.04
N GLY A 120 26.78 -8.02 4.35
CA GLY A 120 25.90 -7.09 5.06
C GLY A 120 24.43 -7.29 4.83
N ALA A 121 24.01 -8.29 4.04
CA ALA A 121 22.61 -8.56 3.74
C ALA A 121 21.86 -9.07 4.97
N ARG A 122 20.62 -8.60 5.16
CA ARG A 122 19.75 -9.01 6.26
C ARG A 122 18.54 -9.77 5.76
N ARG A 123 18.12 -10.79 6.50
CA ARG A 123 16.91 -11.55 6.20
C ARG A 123 15.63 -10.78 6.54
N LEU A 124 15.64 -10.06 7.66
CA LEU A 124 14.53 -9.22 8.11
C LEU A 124 14.87 -7.76 7.82
N VAL A 125 14.05 -7.12 7.00
CA VAL A 125 14.25 -5.74 6.57
C VAL A 125 12.94 -4.98 6.62
N PRO A 126 12.87 -3.88 7.40
CA PRO A 126 11.79 -2.93 7.30
C PRO A 126 11.93 -2.08 6.03
N PHE A 127 10.81 -1.66 5.47
CA PHE A 127 10.75 -0.82 4.29
C PHE A 127 9.62 0.20 4.39
N ILE A 128 9.77 1.27 3.63
CA ILE A 128 8.70 2.23 3.34
C ILE A 128 8.36 2.14 1.87
N PHE A 129 7.15 2.52 1.51
CA PHE A 129 6.75 2.53 0.12
C PHE A 129 5.72 3.61 -0.18
N GLY A 130 5.69 4.00 -1.44
CA GLY A 130 4.71 4.92 -1.98
C GLY A 130 4.61 4.77 -3.49
N GLY A 131 3.48 5.19 -4.04
CA GLY A 131 3.27 5.03 -5.47
C GLY A 131 1.94 5.57 -5.96
N LEU A 132 1.47 4.98 -7.04
CA LEU A 132 0.21 5.32 -7.68
C LEU A 132 -0.63 4.05 -7.83
N GLY A 133 -1.94 4.22 -7.73
CA GLY A 133 -2.88 3.13 -7.91
C GLY A 133 -4.19 3.59 -8.54
N ALA A 134 -5.02 2.61 -8.82
CA ALA A 134 -6.38 2.78 -9.29
C ALA A 134 -7.30 1.88 -8.48
N THR A 135 -8.39 2.45 -8.03
CA THR A 135 -9.41 1.75 -7.23
C THR A 135 -10.70 1.67 -8.01
N PHE A 136 -11.27 0.50 -8.07
CA PHE A 136 -12.61 0.26 -8.58
C PHE A 136 -13.49 -0.25 -7.44
N VAL A 137 -14.55 0.49 -7.14
CA VAL A 137 -15.54 0.13 -6.12
C VAL A 137 -16.86 -0.17 -6.82
N LYS A 138 -17.35 -1.39 -6.62
CA LYS A 138 -18.68 -1.79 -7.08
C LYS A 138 -19.67 -1.65 -5.92
N GLY A 139 -20.45 -0.58 -5.95
CA GLY A 139 -21.52 -0.32 -5.01
C GLY A 139 -22.87 -0.81 -5.52
N GLU A 140 -23.87 -0.87 -4.63
CA GLU A 140 -25.25 -1.25 -5.00
C GLU A 140 -25.93 -0.19 -5.88
N GLN A 141 -25.59 1.10 -5.69
CA GLN A 141 -26.21 2.21 -6.42
C GLN A 141 -25.33 2.73 -7.56
N LYS A 142 -24.02 2.73 -7.41
CA LYS A 142 -23.07 3.31 -8.38
C LYS A 142 -21.74 2.57 -8.33
N ASN A 143 -21.14 2.39 -9.49
CA ASN A 143 -19.75 1.95 -9.60
C ASN A 143 -18.85 3.18 -9.65
N VAL A 144 -17.79 3.17 -8.86
CA VAL A 144 -16.82 4.27 -8.77
C VAL A 144 -15.45 3.79 -9.22
N PHE A 145 -14.82 4.53 -10.11
CA PHE A 145 -13.42 4.33 -10.50
C PHE A 145 -12.65 5.58 -10.15
N THR A 146 -11.56 5.42 -9.42
CA THR A 146 -10.72 6.54 -8.99
C THR A 146 -9.24 6.17 -8.98
N ALA A 147 -8.37 7.15 -9.16
CA ALA A 147 -6.96 6.99 -8.86
C ALA A 147 -6.73 7.14 -7.36
N ASN A 148 -5.70 6.48 -6.86
CA ASN A 148 -5.27 6.59 -5.46
C ASN A 148 -3.75 6.75 -5.34
N VAL A 149 -3.31 7.23 -4.19
CA VAL A 149 -1.90 7.34 -3.80
C VAL A 149 -1.68 6.46 -2.57
N PRO A 150 -1.15 5.23 -2.74
CA PRO A 150 -0.79 4.38 -1.62
C PRO A 150 0.52 4.87 -0.97
N LEU A 151 0.50 4.98 0.36
CA LEU A 151 1.67 5.21 1.19
C LEU A 151 1.67 4.19 2.33
N GLY A 152 2.82 3.63 2.66
CA GLY A 152 2.86 2.63 3.72
C GLY A 152 4.24 2.25 4.20
N ILE A 153 4.22 1.39 5.20
CA ILE A 153 5.39 0.81 5.83
C ILE A 153 5.21 -0.70 5.93
N GLY A 154 6.31 -1.42 5.98
CA GLY A 154 6.26 -2.86 6.15
C GLY A 154 7.58 -3.46 6.59
N ALA A 155 7.56 -4.76 6.75
CA ALA A 155 8.75 -5.56 6.98
C ALA A 155 8.68 -6.81 6.12
N LYS A 156 9.80 -7.23 5.55
CA LYS A 156 9.92 -8.45 4.78
C LYS A 156 11.00 -9.34 5.35
N TYR A 157 10.72 -10.63 5.32
CA TYR A 157 11.61 -11.67 5.84
C TYR A 157 11.89 -12.71 4.76
N LYS A 158 13.16 -12.96 4.52
CA LYS A 158 13.63 -13.98 3.58
C LYS A 158 13.78 -15.32 4.31
N ILE A 159 12.83 -16.24 4.05
CA ILE A 159 12.83 -17.58 4.66
C ILE A 159 14.01 -18.38 4.13
N ASN A 160 14.14 -18.42 2.81
CA ASN A 160 15.27 -19.04 2.11
C ASN A 160 15.62 -18.23 0.85
N GLU A 161 16.44 -18.75 -0.04
CA GLU A 161 16.89 -18.05 -1.25
C GLU A 161 15.74 -17.63 -2.17
N ARG A 162 14.64 -18.40 -2.19
CA ARG A 162 13.50 -18.18 -3.10
C ARG A 162 12.19 -17.80 -2.42
N MET A 163 12.06 -18.04 -1.11
CA MET A 163 10.81 -17.84 -0.39
C MET A 163 10.88 -16.63 0.53
N ASN A 164 9.90 -15.76 0.43
CA ASN A 164 9.82 -14.54 1.23
C ASN A 164 8.43 -14.39 1.85
N VAL A 165 8.38 -13.78 3.02
CA VAL A 165 7.16 -13.33 3.70
C VAL A 165 7.28 -11.83 3.91
N GLY A 166 6.20 -11.12 3.65
CA GLY A 166 6.07 -9.68 3.93
C GLY A 166 4.85 -9.40 4.76
N VAL A 167 4.94 -8.40 5.63
CA VAL A 167 3.81 -7.79 6.32
C VAL A 167 3.90 -6.31 6.05
N ASP A 168 2.83 -5.72 5.54
CA ASP A 168 2.78 -4.29 5.25
C ASP A 168 1.42 -3.69 5.61
N TRP A 169 1.48 -2.44 6.00
CA TRP A 169 0.33 -1.60 6.26
C TRP A 169 0.42 -0.36 5.41
N SER A 170 -0.66 -0.05 4.69
CA SER A 170 -0.78 1.10 3.80
C SER A 170 -2.06 1.87 4.03
N ILE A 171 -1.99 3.16 3.71
CA ILE A 171 -3.13 4.03 3.58
C ILE A 171 -3.19 4.46 2.12
N HIS A 172 -4.35 4.30 1.51
CA HIS A 172 -4.64 4.66 0.13
C HIS A 172 -5.49 5.92 0.12
N PHE A 173 -4.91 7.02 -0.32
CA PHE A 173 -5.59 8.30 -0.47
C PHE A 173 -6.30 8.33 -1.83
N SER A 174 -7.62 8.28 -1.83
CA SER A 174 -8.42 8.38 -3.05
C SER A 174 -8.43 9.82 -3.56
N LEU A 175 -8.44 9.99 -4.87
CA LEU A 175 -8.62 11.30 -5.50
C LEU A 175 -10.11 11.66 -5.70
N ASN A 176 -11.03 10.78 -5.31
CA ASN A 176 -12.48 10.97 -5.41
C ASN A 176 -13.13 10.75 -4.05
N ASP A 177 -14.15 11.55 -3.77
CA ASP A 177 -14.95 11.61 -2.55
C ASP A 177 -16.26 10.78 -2.65
N GLU A 178 -16.28 9.76 -3.49
CA GLU A 178 -17.49 8.96 -3.74
C GLU A 178 -17.28 7.46 -3.47
N LEU A 179 -16.28 7.06 -2.66
CA LEU A 179 -16.02 5.63 -2.40
C LEU A 179 -17.13 4.96 -1.59
N ASP A 180 -17.85 5.72 -0.79
CA ASP A 180 -19.02 5.29 -0.01
C ASP A 180 -20.33 5.34 -0.83
N GLY A 181 -20.29 5.90 -2.04
CA GLY A 181 -21.45 6.06 -2.94
C GLY A 181 -22.27 7.32 -2.70
N VAL A 182 -21.87 8.21 -1.81
CA VAL A 182 -22.53 9.48 -1.52
C VAL A 182 -21.55 10.62 -1.83
N LYS A 183 -21.98 11.58 -2.62
CA LYS A 183 -21.17 12.75 -2.96
C LYS A 183 -21.44 13.85 -1.97
N ASP A 184 -20.42 14.26 -1.19
CA ASP A 184 -20.46 15.37 -0.25
C ASP A 184 -21.76 15.39 0.59
N PRO A 185 -21.96 14.41 1.51
CA PRO A 185 -23.21 14.28 2.26
C PRO A 185 -23.51 15.51 3.12
N TYR A 186 -22.52 16.36 3.34
CA TYR A 186 -22.63 17.52 4.23
C TYR A 186 -22.63 18.87 3.51
N GLY A 187 -22.44 18.92 2.18
CA GLY A 187 -22.44 20.16 1.40
C GLY A 187 -21.37 21.16 1.84
N ILE A 188 -20.33 20.72 2.51
CA ILE A 188 -19.25 21.57 3.02
C ILE A 188 -18.24 21.78 1.91
N LYS A 189 -18.25 22.96 1.28
CA LYS A 189 -17.20 23.37 0.35
C LYS A 189 -15.87 23.43 1.10
N SER A 190 -15.08 22.38 1.02
CA SER A 190 -13.76 22.37 1.61
C SER A 190 -12.77 23.14 0.71
N SER A 191 -12.00 24.02 1.34
CA SER A 191 -10.96 24.80 0.67
C SER A 191 -9.57 24.18 0.88
N GLY A 192 -9.37 22.93 0.48
CA GLY A 192 -8.07 22.26 0.64
C GLY A 192 -7.95 20.99 -0.20
N LEU A 193 -6.76 20.75 -0.74
CA LEU A 193 -6.43 19.59 -1.59
C LEU A 193 -6.60 18.21 -0.91
N TRP A 194 -6.75 18.16 0.41
CA TRP A 194 -6.75 16.94 1.23
C TRP A 194 -7.90 16.85 2.23
N LYS A 195 -8.86 17.76 2.17
CA LYS A 195 -10.01 17.80 3.06
C LYS A 195 -11.22 17.22 2.35
N ASN A 196 -11.91 16.25 2.90
CA ASN A 196 -13.01 15.48 2.33
C ASN A 196 -12.59 14.49 1.22
N GLN A 197 -11.46 13.83 1.32
CA GLN A 197 -11.12 12.72 0.43
C GLN A 197 -11.24 11.42 1.21
N ASP A 198 -12.00 10.50 0.64
CA ASP A 198 -12.09 9.14 1.17
C ASP A 198 -10.73 8.47 1.12
N CYS A 199 -10.40 7.77 2.20
CA CYS A 199 -9.23 6.91 2.23
C CYS A 199 -9.60 5.52 2.76
N TYR A 200 -8.73 4.57 2.55
CA TYR A 200 -8.85 3.24 3.13
C TYR A 200 -7.50 2.72 3.53
N SER A 201 -7.47 1.95 4.59
CA SER A 201 -6.26 1.30 5.07
C SER A 201 -6.26 -0.18 4.69
N MET A 202 -5.07 -0.71 4.36
CA MET A 202 -4.86 -2.12 4.08
C MET A 202 -3.74 -2.65 4.98
N LEU A 203 -4.02 -3.72 5.69
CA LEU A 203 -3.01 -4.52 6.39
C LEU A 203 -2.89 -5.86 5.67
N GLN A 204 -1.71 -6.17 5.13
CA GLN A 204 -1.50 -7.33 4.28
C GLN A 204 -0.34 -8.19 4.78
N ILE A 205 -0.53 -9.51 4.74
CA ILE A 205 0.54 -10.50 4.87
C ILE A 205 0.68 -11.16 3.50
N SER A 206 1.87 -11.14 2.93
CA SER A 206 2.17 -11.68 1.61
C SER A 206 3.22 -12.79 1.68
N PHE A 207 3.06 -13.78 0.83
CA PHE A 207 4.03 -14.83 0.59
C PHE A 207 4.45 -14.79 -0.87
N THR A 208 5.77 -14.61 -1.12
CA THR A 208 6.30 -14.47 -2.48
C THR A 208 7.39 -15.48 -2.77
N TYR A 209 7.48 -15.89 -4.03
CA TYR A 209 8.51 -16.76 -4.57
C TYR A 209 9.39 -15.99 -5.55
N SER A 210 10.69 -16.03 -5.29
CA SER A 210 11.70 -15.35 -6.11
C SER A 210 12.14 -16.23 -7.28
N PHE A 211 12.16 -15.65 -8.47
CA PHE A 211 12.59 -16.30 -9.71
C PHE A 211 13.41 -15.31 -10.57
N SER A 212 13.91 -15.75 -11.72
CA SER A 212 14.80 -14.95 -12.58
C SER A 212 16.14 -14.65 -11.90
N GLU A 213 17.03 -15.65 -11.94
CA GLU A 213 18.39 -15.53 -11.40
C GLU A 213 19.16 -14.41 -12.12
N LYS A 214 19.86 -13.60 -11.35
CA LYS A 214 20.80 -12.63 -11.89
C LYS A 214 22.03 -13.36 -12.40
N CYS A 215 22.37 -13.17 -13.66
CA CYS A 215 23.55 -13.78 -14.27
C CYS A 215 24.82 -13.30 -13.53
N LYS A 216 25.55 -14.21 -12.89
CA LYS A 216 26.78 -13.90 -12.15
C LYS A 216 27.98 -13.59 -13.09
N THR A 217 27.86 -13.92 -14.35
CA THR A 217 28.97 -13.86 -15.34
C THR A 217 28.75 -12.81 -16.43
N CYS A 218 27.64 -12.10 -16.46
CA CYS A 218 27.31 -11.16 -17.53
C CYS A 218 27.88 -9.74 -17.33
N ASN A 219 28.77 -9.52 -16.37
CA ASN A 219 29.47 -8.24 -16.16
C ASN A 219 30.83 -8.22 -16.86
N LYS A 220 30.90 -8.66 -18.11
CA LYS A 220 31.98 -8.20 -18.99
C LYS A 220 31.45 -6.97 -19.70
N GLU A 221 31.70 -5.82 -19.13
CA GLU A 221 31.77 -4.57 -19.87
C GLU A 221 33.00 -4.68 -20.78
N GLU A 222 32.79 -4.70 -22.08
CA GLU A 222 33.80 -4.36 -23.07
C GLU A 222 33.98 -2.84 -23.11
#